data_ce2b6fd09f36de3fddafe907b9b742f2
#
_entry.id   ce2b6fd09f36de3fddafe907b9b742f2
#
_cell.length_a   1.000
_cell.length_b   1.000
_cell.length_c   1.000
_cell.angle_alpha   90.00
_cell.angle_beta   90.00
_cell.angle_gamma   90.00
#
_symmetry.space_group_name_H-M   'P 1'
#
loop_
_entity.id
_entity.type
_entity.pdbx_description
1 polymer ?
#
loop_
_entity_poly.entity_id
_entity_poly.type
_entity_poly.pdbx_seq_one_letter_code
_entity_poly.pdbx_strand_id
1 'polypeptide(L)'
;MSTKTGNTAMQVLLTGATGFLGRRVLRQLLDEGCAVRCAVRPGSDVQSLRDFVGSRRWNRSETVNVQLANTEQCRDLVRDCDVVYHVAAALSGSASNLVMNSVVPTRTLMNAAAEEGVGRFVLVSSLGVYGSQDLRRNALLDEDCPVDSAGHLRDPYTYSKILQEETAWEISRESKLPLVVVRPGVIFGDERGAMSHRIGLQLGGLLLRMGGRQRVPFTYVENCAEAVKLAGFKSGIDGQIFNVVDDDLPTGRQVLRKYRKAGRKLRVIGVPQFATSWLARFNEWYSARTEQQIPAVLTRYRVQAMWKPLQYSNSRAKEQLGWHPSTSFDEAFEKTMASGA
;
A
#
# COMPACT_ATOMS: atom_id res chain seq x y z
N MET A 1 -5.32 -37.81 -6.41
CA MET A 1 -5.31 -37.23 -5.05
C MET A 1 -4.06 -37.75 -4.37
N SER A 2 -2.98 -37.00 -4.38
CA SER A 2 -1.73 -37.35 -3.69
C SER A 2 -1.68 -36.52 -2.41
N THR A 3 -1.92 -37.17 -1.29
CA THR A 3 -1.76 -36.58 0.05
C THR A 3 -0.27 -36.37 0.29
N LYS A 4 0.20 -35.10 0.18
CA LYS A 4 1.50 -34.71 0.69
C LYS A 4 1.47 -34.76 2.23
N THR A 5 1.67 -35.94 2.80
CA THR A 5 1.96 -36.14 4.24
C THR A 5 3.48 -36.04 4.45
N GLY A 6 3.93 -34.81 4.54
CA GLY A 6 5.26 -34.44 5.04
C GLY A 6 5.16 -32.98 5.42
N ASN A 7 5.66 -32.63 6.61
CA ASN A 7 5.67 -31.26 7.15
C ASN A 7 6.63 -30.37 6.34
N THR A 8 6.35 -30.22 5.03
CA THR A 8 7.09 -29.33 4.15
C THR A 8 6.63 -27.90 4.44
N ALA A 9 7.58 -27.03 4.76
CA ALA A 9 7.31 -25.61 4.97
C ALA A 9 6.55 -25.03 3.75
N MET A 10 5.54 -24.19 3.99
CA MET A 10 4.83 -23.47 2.93
C MET A 10 5.83 -22.69 2.08
N GLN A 11 5.83 -22.92 0.77
CA GLN A 11 6.67 -22.20 -0.17
C GLN A 11 5.96 -20.94 -0.65
N VAL A 12 6.49 -19.77 -0.38
CA VAL A 12 5.86 -18.51 -0.77
C VAL A 12 6.79 -17.66 -1.63
N LEU A 13 6.21 -16.98 -2.61
CA LEU A 13 6.89 -15.95 -3.36
C LEU A 13 6.55 -14.57 -2.77
N LEU A 14 7.56 -13.76 -2.53
CA LEU A 14 7.40 -12.37 -2.11
C LEU A 14 8.08 -11.43 -3.11
N THR A 15 7.31 -10.53 -3.73
CA THR A 15 7.84 -9.42 -4.50
C THR A 15 7.93 -8.17 -3.63
N GLY A 16 8.91 -7.31 -3.91
CA GLY A 16 9.08 -6.06 -3.13
C GLY A 16 9.68 -6.27 -1.73
N ALA A 17 10.35 -7.39 -1.49
CA ALA A 17 10.97 -7.75 -0.21
C ALA A 17 11.95 -6.68 0.33
N THR A 18 12.66 -5.95 -0.55
CA THR A 18 13.58 -4.87 -0.17
C THR A 18 12.88 -3.56 0.20
N GLY A 19 11.57 -3.46 -0.04
CA GLY A 19 10.78 -2.27 0.27
C GLY A 19 10.39 -2.16 1.75
N PHE A 20 9.87 -0.98 2.13
CA PHE A 20 9.49 -0.64 3.50
C PHE A 20 8.50 -1.63 4.14
N LEU A 21 7.41 -1.97 3.45
CA LEU A 21 6.46 -3.00 3.90
C LEU A 21 7.01 -4.41 3.68
N GLY A 22 7.60 -4.66 2.50
CA GLY A 22 7.99 -6.00 2.08
C GLY A 22 9.01 -6.69 3.00
N ARG A 23 9.99 -5.94 3.54
CA ARG A 23 10.98 -6.51 4.49
C ARG A 23 10.33 -6.98 5.80
N ARG A 24 9.25 -6.32 6.23
CA ARG A 24 8.50 -6.69 7.44
C ARG A 24 7.60 -7.90 7.17
N VAL A 25 6.98 -7.94 6.00
CA VAL A 25 6.24 -9.13 5.53
C VAL A 25 7.19 -10.32 5.45
N LEU A 26 8.38 -10.16 4.85
CA LEU A 26 9.39 -11.22 4.80
C LEU A 26 9.73 -11.74 6.19
N ARG A 27 10.05 -10.86 7.13
CA ARG A 27 10.39 -11.25 8.50
C ARG A 27 9.29 -12.06 9.15
N GLN A 28 8.04 -11.60 9.05
CA GLN A 28 6.89 -12.27 9.64
C GLN A 28 6.61 -13.64 8.99
N LEU A 29 6.74 -13.77 7.66
CA LEU A 29 6.60 -15.05 6.95
C LEU A 29 7.67 -16.06 7.39
N LEU A 30 8.89 -15.60 7.58
CA LEU A 30 9.99 -16.44 8.08
C LEU A 30 9.78 -16.85 9.56
N ASP A 31 9.17 -15.98 10.38
CA ASP A 31 8.80 -16.31 11.76
C ASP A 31 7.70 -17.37 11.82
N GLU A 32 6.79 -17.42 10.84
CA GLU A 32 5.79 -18.50 10.70
C GLU A 32 6.37 -19.80 10.13
N GLY A 33 7.65 -19.84 9.78
CA GLY A 33 8.30 -21.04 9.29
C GLY A 33 8.23 -21.26 7.77
N CYS A 34 7.75 -20.29 6.99
CA CYS A 34 7.73 -20.39 5.54
C CYS A 34 9.14 -20.48 4.93
N ALA A 35 9.22 -21.14 3.78
CA ALA A 35 10.32 -20.97 2.84
C ALA A 35 9.95 -19.84 1.88
N VAL A 36 10.77 -18.77 1.81
CA VAL A 36 10.39 -17.55 1.08
C VAL A 36 11.34 -17.30 -0.09
N ARG A 37 10.79 -17.33 -1.29
CA ARG A 37 11.46 -16.87 -2.50
C ARG A 37 11.23 -15.36 -2.67
N CYS A 38 12.30 -14.58 -2.60
CA CYS A 38 12.26 -13.13 -2.72
C CYS A 38 12.61 -12.72 -4.15
N ALA A 39 11.62 -12.19 -4.89
CA ALA A 39 11.87 -11.56 -6.18
C ALA A 39 12.50 -10.17 -5.97
N VAL A 40 13.72 -9.98 -6.43
CA VAL A 40 14.45 -8.72 -6.33
C VAL A 40 14.88 -8.23 -7.70
N ARG A 41 14.96 -6.91 -7.88
CA ARG A 41 15.48 -6.33 -9.11
C ARG A 41 17.02 -6.42 -9.11
N PRO A 42 17.66 -6.55 -10.28
CA PRO A 42 19.10 -6.39 -10.39
C PRO A 42 19.58 -5.10 -9.71
N GLY A 43 20.62 -5.19 -8.89
CA GLY A 43 21.16 -4.06 -8.11
C GLY A 43 20.41 -3.73 -6.82
N SER A 44 19.41 -4.53 -6.41
CA SER A 44 18.78 -4.39 -5.09
C SER A 44 19.78 -4.66 -3.96
N ASP A 45 19.69 -3.88 -2.88
CA ASP A 45 20.49 -4.09 -1.67
C ASP A 45 19.96 -5.29 -0.85
N VAL A 46 20.40 -6.48 -1.24
CA VAL A 46 20.06 -7.74 -0.56
C VAL A 46 20.78 -7.86 0.78
N GLN A 47 21.96 -7.24 0.93
CA GLN A 47 22.71 -7.29 2.19
C GLN A 47 21.95 -6.56 3.30
N SER A 48 21.45 -5.35 3.03
CA SER A 48 20.61 -4.61 3.99
C SER A 48 19.33 -5.39 4.36
N LEU A 49 18.73 -6.12 3.40
CA LEU A 49 17.58 -6.97 3.67
C LEU A 49 17.94 -8.14 4.60
N ARG A 50 19.07 -8.79 4.36
CA ARG A 50 19.60 -9.89 5.20
C ARG A 50 19.87 -9.41 6.63
N ASP A 51 20.50 -8.24 6.77
CA ASP A 51 20.81 -7.65 8.09
C ASP A 51 19.53 -7.29 8.86
N PHE A 52 18.52 -6.77 8.17
CA PHE A 52 17.21 -6.47 8.76
C PHE A 52 16.49 -7.71 9.28
N VAL A 53 16.52 -8.81 8.51
CA VAL A 53 15.84 -10.08 8.85
C VAL A 53 16.60 -10.87 9.91
N GLY A 54 17.93 -10.80 9.88
CA GLY A 54 18.83 -11.55 10.73
C GLY A 54 19.18 -12.94 10.18
N SER A 55 20.42 -13.36 10.36
CA SER A 55 21.01 -14.53 9.71
C SER A 55 20.24 -15.84 10.00
N ARG A 56 19.71 -16.01 11.22
CA ARG A 56 18.96 -17.23 11.58
C ARG A 56 17.70 -17.43 10.74
N ARG A 57 16.93 -16.34 10.49
CA ARG A 57 15.71 -16.37 9.66
C ARG A 57 16.05 -16.51 8.19
N TRP A 58 17.11 -15.83 7.77
CA TRP A 58 17.56 -15.76 6.38
C TRP A 58 17.80 -17.11 5.73
N ASN A 59 18.20 -18.12 6.49
CA ASN A 59 18.46 -19.48 6.00
C ASN A 59 17.24 -20.16 5.34
N ARG A 60 16.03 -19.61 5.53
CA ARG A 60 14.79 -20.07 4.89
C ARG A 60 14.32 -19.17 3.77
N SER A 61 15.18 -18.27 3.30
CA SER A 61 14.89 -17.39 2.17
C SER A 61 15.91 -17.58 1.06
N GLU A 62 15.44 -17.42 -0.16
CA GLU A 62 16.28 -17.29 -1.34
C GLU A 62 15.97 -15.98 -2.06
N THR A 63 16.94 -15.42 -2.76
CA THR A 63 16.74 -14.24 -3.58
C THR A 63 16.95 -14.57 -5.04
N VAL A 64 15.98 -14.19 -5.87
CA VAL A 64 16.03 -14.38 -7.32
C VAL A 64 16.02 -13.01 -8.00
N ASN A 65 17.07 -12.74 -8.77
CA ASN A 65 17.11 -11.54 -9.61
C ASN A 65 16.19 -11.71 -10.81
N VAL A 66 15.16 -10.87 -10.93
CA VAL A 66 14.13 -11.01 -11.92
C VAL A 66 13.61 -9.66 -12.41
N GLN A 67 13.24 -9.62 -13.69
CA GLN A 67 12.44 -8.57 -14.27
C GLN A 67 11.00 -9.07 -14.40
N LEU A 68 10.10 -8.61 -13.55
CA LEU A 68 8.71 -9.09 -13.50
C LEU A 68 7.87 -8.79 -14.77
N ALA A 69 8.44 -8.10 -15.75
CA ALA A 69 7.85 -7.95 -17.09
C ALA A 69 8.25 -9.10 -18.04
N ASN A 70 9.15 -9.99 -17.62
CA ASN A 70 9.57 -11.15 -18.42
C ASN A 70 8.75 -12.39 -18.02
N THR A 71 8.03 -12.96 -18.99
CA THR A 71 7.09 -14.06 -18.76
C THR A 71 7.79 -15.35 -18.32
N GLU A 72 8.92 -15.72 -18.98
CA GLU A 72 9.66 -16.95 -18.65
C GLU A 72 10.23 -16.87 -17.22
N GLN A 73 10.85 -15.74 -16.89
CA GLN A 73 11.36 -15.51 -15.54
C GLN A 73 10.25 -15.56 -14.48
N CYS A 74 9.06 -15.07 -14.78
CA CYS A 74 7.92 -15.15 -13.88
C CYS A 74 7.41 -16.59 -13.70
N ARG A 75 7.40 -17.43 -14.74
CA ARG A 75 7.04 -18.85 -14.62
C ARG A 75 8.00 -19.59 -13.71
N ASP A 76 9.30 -19.45 -13.94
CA ASP A 76 10.30 -20.10 -13.07
C ASP A 76 10.21 -19.59 -11.63
N LEU A 77 9.88 -18.31 -11.46
CA LEU A 77 9.78 -17.67 -10.16
C LEU A 77 8.62 -18.22 -9.32
N VAL A 78 7.46 -18.49 -9.91
CA VAL A 78 6.23 -18.94 -9.22
C VAL A 78 6.13 -20.46 -9.10
N ARG A 79 7.00 -21.21 -9.77
CA ARG A 79 6.99 -22.69 -9.75
C ARG A 79 7.09 -23.22 -8.33
N ASP A 80 6.22 -24.17 -7.99
CA ASP A 80 6.11 -24.80 -6.68
C ASP A 80 5.75 -23.85 -5.52
N CYS A 81 5.28 -22.63 -5.81
CA CYS A 81 4.81 -21.72 -4.78
C CYS A 81 3.36 -22.00 -4.40
N ASP A 82 3.08 -22.08 -3.11
CA ASP A 82 1.72 -22.21 -2.56
C ASP A 82 0.99 -20.86 -2.61
N VAL A 83 1.70 -19.76 -2.29
CA VAL A 83 1.15 -18.39 -2.21
C VAL A 83 2.12 -17.38 -2.82
N VAL A 84 1.58 -16.43 -3.58
CA VAL A 84 2.32 -15.27 -4.08
C VAL A 84 1.88 -14.01 -3.30
N TYR A 85 2.82 -13.33 -2.65
CA TYR A 85 2.62 -12.01 -2.05
C TYR A 85 3.19 -10.94 -2.96
N HIS A 86 2.30 -10.22 -3.66
CA HIS A 86 2.70 -9.14 -4.57
C HIS A 86 2.64 -7.78 -3.86
N VAL A 87 3.76 -7.43 -3.21
CA VAL A 87 3.93 -6.16 -2.46
C VAL A 87 4.64 -5.11 -3.29
N ALA A 88 5.32 -5.53 -4.36
CA ALA A 88 6.06 -4.63 -5.25
C ALA A 88 5.13 -3.64 -5.95
N ALA A 89 5.48 -2.35 -5.90
CA ALA A 89 4.87 -1.29 -6.69
C ALA A 89 5.84 -0.13 -6.86
N ALA A 90 5.75 0.59 -7.97
CA ALA A 90 6.42 1.87 -8.13
C ALA A 90 5.67 2.94 -7.32
N LEU A 91 6.39 3.75 -6.54
CA LEU A 91 5.81 4.77 -5.66
C LEU A 91 5.94 6.20 -6.23
N SER A 92 6.82 6.41 -7.20
CA SER A 92 7.12 7.71 -7.80
C SER A 92 7.59 7.55 -9.24
N GLY A 93 7.49 8.62 -10.00
CA GLY A 93 7.86 8.66 -11.41
C GLY A 93 6.76 9.22 -12.29
N SER A 94 6.97 9.22 -13.62
CA SER A 94 5.95 9.57 -14.60
C SER A 94 4.79 8.54 -14.59
N ALA A 95 3.63 8.92 -15.10
CA ALA A 95 2.47 8.03 -15.19
C ALA A 95 2.80 6.75 -15.96
N SER A 96 3.52 6.87 -17.09
CA SER A 96 3.97 5.72 -17.88
C SER A 96 4.90 4.80 -17.08
N ASN A 97 5.83 5.39 -16.32
CA ASN A 97 6.77 4.63 -15.50
C ASN A 97 6.06 3.85 -14.38
N LEU A 98 5.04 4.46 -13.77
CA LEU A 98 4.24 3.82 -12.73
C LEU A 98 3.41 2.66 -13.29
N VAL A 99 2.80 2.82 -14.48
CA VAL A 99 2.06 1.75 -15.16
C VAL A 99 3.01 0.61 -15.55
N MET A 100 4.13 0.92 -16.20
CA MET A 100 5.11 -0.09 -16.63
C MET A 100 5.74 -0.87 -15.48
N ASN A 101 5.91 -0.26 -14.32
CA ASN A 101 6.54 -0.90 -13.15
C ASN A 101 5.54 -1.40 -12.09
N SER A 102 4.23 -1.27 -12.32
CA SER A 102 3.20 -1.81 -11.42
C SER A 102 2.22 -2.71 -12.17
N VAL A 103 1.57 -2.22 -13.24
CA VAL A 103 0.50 -2.95 -13.94
C VAL A 103 1.07 -4.10 -14.76
N VAL A 104 2.09 -3.84 -15.58
CA VAL A 104 2.72 -4.88 -16.43
C VAL A 104 3.30 -6.02 -15.58
N PRO A 105 4.11 -5.77 -14.54
CA PRO A 105 4.59 -6.81 -13.65
C PRO A 105 3.47 -7.62 -12.99
N THR A 106 2.38 -6.98 -12.58
CA THR A 106 1.23 -7.68 -11.99
C THR A 106 0.58 -8.62 -13.00
N ARG A 107 0.33 -8.14 -14.23
CA ARG A 107 -0.23 -8.96 -15.31
C ARG A 107 0.64 -10.18 -15.60
N THR A 108 1.93 -9.98 -15.81
CA THR A 108 2.86 -11.06 -16.15
C THR A 108 2.97 -12.08 -15.03
N LEU A 109 3.09 -11.62 -13.77
CA LEU A 109 3.23 -12.50 -12.62
C LEU A 109 1.95 -13.29 -12.33
N MET A 110 0.77 -12.66 -12.47
CA MET A 110 -0.52 -13.34 -12.26
C MET A 110 -0.81 -14.40 -13.33
N ASN A 111 -0.50 -14.11 -14.59
CA ASN A 111 -0.64 -15.10 -15.66
C ASN A 111 0.26 -16.32 -15.38
N ALA A 112 1.52 -16.09 -15.03
CA ALA A 112 2.43 -17.15 -14.64
C ALA A 112 1.93 -17.95 -13.43
N ALA A 113 1.41 -17.25 -12.39
CA ALA A 113 0.85 -17.88 -11.21
C ALA A 113 -0.39 -18.75 -11.53
N ALA A 114 -1.22 -18.31 -12.46
CA ALA A 114 -2.38 -19.05 -12.92
C ALA A 114 -1.98 -20.31 -13.72
N GLU A 115 -1.01 -20.18 -14.63
CA GLU A 115 -0.48 -21.30 -15.44
C GLU A 115 0.17 -22.38 -14.58
N GLU A 116 0.92 -21.99 -13.55
CA GLU A 116 1.60 -22.91 -12.62
C GLU A 116 0.71 -23.41 -11.46
N GLY A 117 -0.56 -22.98 -11.41
CA GLY A 117 -1.54 -23.46 -10.42
C GLY A 117 -1.26 -23.01 -9.00
N VAL A 118 -0.75 -21.79 -8.80
CA VAL A 118 -0.53 -21.20 -7.47
C VAL A 118 -1.83 -21.17 -6.67
N GLY A 119 -1.79 -21.60 -5.41
CA GLY A 119 -2.96 -21.74 -4.57
C GLY A 119 -3.63 -20.41 -4.19
N ARG A 120 -2.86 -19.30 -4.09
CA ARG A 120 -3.40 -17.95 -3.82
C ARG A 120 -2.45 -16.83 -4.24
N PHE A 121 -3.03 -15.76 -4.75
CA PHE A 121 -2.34 -14.51 -5.03
C PHE A 121 -2.83 -13.41 -4.08
N VAL A 122 -1.93 -12.83 -3.28
CA VAL A 122 -2.21 -11.70 -2.37
C VAL A 122 -1.66 -10.43 -3.01
N LEU A 123 -2.54 -9.52 -3.39
CA LEU A 123 -2.17 -8.22 -3.96
C LEU A 123 -2.23 -7.13 -2.89
N VAL A 124 -1.14 -6.40 -2.71
CA VAL A 124 -1.15 -5.17 -1.91
C VAL A 124 -1.50 -3.99 -2.81
N SER A 125 -2.74 -3.54 -2.71
CA SER A 125 -3.29 -2.36 -3.37
C SER A 125 -3.12 -1.09 -2.49
N SER A 126 -4.11 -0.23 -2.42
CA SER A 126 -4.13 0.98 -1.61
C SER A 126 -5.55 1.44 -1.31
N LEU A 127 -5.80 1.99 -0.14
CA LEU A 127 -7.06 2.69 0.18
C LEU A 127 -7.33 3.88 -0.78
N GLY A 128 -6.30 4.35 -1.47
CA GLY A 128 -6.39 5.40 -2.47
C GLY A 128 -7.26 5.08 -3.68
N VAL A 129 -7.50 3.79 -3.98
CA VAL A 129 -8.26 3.37 -5.17
C VAL A 129 -9.75 3.73 -5.11
N TYR A 130 -10.30 4.00 -3.93
CA TYR A 130 -11.71 4.33 -3.77
C TYR A 130 -12.10 5.68 -4.37
N GLY A 131 -13.30 5.76 -4.95
CA GLY A 131 -13.97 6.98 -5.41
C GLY A 131 -14.44 7.88 -4.26
N SER A 132 -13.54 8.20 -3.35
CA SER A 132 -13.85 8.93 -2.12
C SER A 132 -14.40 10.34 -2.34
N GLN A 133 -14.19 10.93 -3.53
CA GLN A 133 -14.76 12.24 -3.92
C GLN A 133 -16.28 12.20 -4.10
N ASP A 134 -16.86 11.02 -4.38
CA ASP A 134 -18.30 10.86 -4.59
C ASP A 134 -19.05 10.55 -3.29
N LEU A 135 -18.33 10.11 -2.26
CA LEU A 135 -18.92 9.85 -0.95
C LEU A 135 -19.37 11.13 -0.26
N ARG A 136 -20.41 11.06 0.57
CA ARG A 136 -20.83 12.18 1.43
C ARG A 136 -19.76 12.47 2.49
N ARG A 137 -19.76 13.70 2.99
CA ARG A 137 -18.88 14.06 4.13
C ARG A 137 -19.23 13.22 5.35
N ASN A 138 -18.22 12.75 6.07
CA ASN A 138 -18.31 11.85 7.22
C ASN A 138 -18.93 10.49 6.89
N ALA A 139 -19.09 10.13 5.62
CA ALA A 139 -19.47 8.77 5.24
C ALA A 139 -18.41 7.77 5.69
N LEU A 140 -18.84 6.54 5.96
CA LEU A 140 -17.96 5.42 6.20
C LEU A 140 -17.39 4.95 4.85
N LEU A 141 -16.08 4.82 4.79
CA LEU A 141 -15.37 4.18 3.69
C LEU A 141 -15.02 2.77 4.14
N ASP A 142 -15.69 1.81 3.55
CA ASP A 142 -15.50 0.38 3.72
C ASP A 142 -15.20 -0.29 2.37
N GLU A 143 -15.15 -1.61 2.33
CA GLU A 143 -14.81 -2.37 1.14
C GLU A 143 -15.93 -2.43 0.10
N ASP A 144 -17.15 -2.04 0.45
CA ASP A 144 -18.29 -1.98 -0.47
C ASP A 144 -18.36 -0.64 -1.22
N CYS A 145 -17.52 0.33 -0.83
CA CYS A 145 -17.38 1.58 -1.56
C CYS A 145 -16.78 1.36 -2.95
N PRO A 146 -17.28 2.05 -4.01
CA PRO A 146 -16.81 1.85 -5.37
C PRO A 146 -15.36 2.32 -5.55
N VAL A 147 -14.65 1.63 -6.44
CA VAL A 147 -13.37 2.08 -6.97
C VAL A 147 -13.59 3.33 -7.83
N ASP A 148 -12.61 4.21 -7.87
CA ASP A 148 -12.67 5.48 -8.60
C ASP A 148 -12.69 5.27 -10.12
N SER A 149 -13.85 5.46 -10.74
CA SER A 149 -14.03 5.33 -12.20
C SER A 149 -13.34 6.44 -13.01
N ALA A 150 -13.02 7.57 -12.38
CA ALA A 150 -12.29 8.68 -12.99
C ALA A 150 -10.85 8.78 -12.47
N GLY A 151 -10.22 7.66 -12.19
CA GLY A 151 -8.88 7.55 -11.60
C GLY A 151 -7.79 8.33 -12.35
N HIS A 152 -7.94 8.54 -13.66
CA HIS A 152 -7.03 9.35 -14.48
C HIS A 152 -6.96 10.83 -14.04
N LEU A 153 -7.96 11.33 -13.30
CA LEU A 153 -7.95 12.67 -12.70
C LEU A 153 -7.18 12.73 -11.36
N ARG A 154 -6.79 11.56 -10.82
CA ARG A 154 -6.01 11.44 -9.59
C ARG A 154 -4.52 11.69 -9.85
N ASP A 155 -3.75 11.52 -8.83
CA ASP A 155 -2.30 11.44 -8.99
C ASP A 155 -1.89 10.15 -9.73
N PRO A 156 -0.74 10.17 -10.44
CA PRO A 156 -0.32 9.00 -11.24
C PRO A 156 -0.15 7.70 -10.44
N TYR A 157 0.25 7.79 -9.17
CA TYR A 157 0.37 6.61 -8.31
C TYR A 157 -0.99 5.99 -8.04
N THR A 158 -1.98 6.78 -7.60
CA THR A 158 -3.35 6.29 -7.35
C THR A 158 -3.94 5.67 -8.62
N TYR A 159 -3.76 6.32 -9.77
CA TYR A 159 -4.24 5.79 -11.05
C TYR A 159 -3.57 4.46 -11.40
N SER A 160 -2.25 4.34 -11.22
CA SER A 160 -1.56 3.06 -11.46
C SER A 160 -2.05 1.93 -10.55
N LYS A 161 -2.44 2.24 -9.30
CA LYS A 161 -3.00 1.26 -8.36
C LYS A 161 -4.41 0.82 -8.74
N ILE A 162 -5.24 1.72 -9.28
CA ILE A 162 -6.55 1.39 -9.82
C ILE A 162 -6.38 0.40 -10.98
N LEU A 163 -5.57 0.73 -11.97
CA LEU A 163 -5.30 -0.13 -13.12
C LEU A 163 -4.68 -1.48 -12.72
N GLN A 164 -3.79 -1.47 -11.72
CA GLN A 164 -3.18 -2.69 -11.18
C GLN A 164 -4.24 -3.62 -10.59
N GLU A 165 -5.14 -3.08 -9.79
CA GLU A 165 -6.19 -3.87 -9.14
C GLU A 165 -7.24 -4.36 -10.15
N GLU A 166 -7.67 -3.51 -11.10
CA GLU A 166 -8.55 -3.90 -12.19
C GLU A 166 -7.97 -5.07 -13.01
N THR A 167 -6.70 -4.96 -13.41
CA THR A 167 -5.97 -6.04 -14.10
C THR A 167 -5.94 -7.32 -13.27
N ALA A 168 -5.72 -7.22 -11.97
CA ALA A 168 -5.68 -8.39 -11.10
C ALA A 168 -7.05 -9.10 -11.02
N TRP A 169 -8.13 -8.34 -10.88
CA TRP A 169 -9.48 -8.90 -10.87
C TRP A 169 -9.90 -9.51 -12.22
N GLU A 170 -9.49 -8.90 -13.34
CA GLU A 170 -9.71 -9.43 -14.68
C GLU A 170 -9.10 -10.83 -14.80
N ILE A 171 -7.78 -10.94 -14.52
CA ILE A 171 -7.05 -12.21 -14.63
C ILE A 171 -7.60 -13.25 -13.64
N SER A 172 -7.86 -12.87 -12.40
CA SER A 172 -8.41 -13.79 -11.39
C SER A 172 -9.74 -14.41 -11.84
N ARG A 173 -10.64 -13.62 -12.46
CA ARG A 173 -11.93 -14.10 -12.96
C ARG A 173 -11.76 -15.03 -14.16
N GLU A 174 -10.86 -14.70 -15.08
CA GLU A 174 -10.62 -15.48 -16.32
C GLU A 174 -9.91 -16.81 -16.02
N SER A 175 -8.87 -16.77 -15.19
CA SER A 175 -8.03 -17.94 -14.88
C SER A 175 -8.50 -18.75 -13.67
N LYS A 176 -9.44 -18.22 -12.87
CA LYS A 176 -9.85 -18.75 -11.55
C LYS A 176 -8.72 -18.78 -10.52
N LEU A 177 -7.66 -18.03 -10.71
CA LEU A 177 -6.61 -17.86 -9.69
C LEU A 177 -7.19 -17.21 -8.44
N PRO A 178 -7.15 -17.86 -7.26
CA PRO A 178 -7.64 -17.28 -6.03
C PRO A 178 -6.90 -15.98 -5.70
N LEU A 179 -7.64 -14.87 -5.59
CA LEU A 179 -7.11 -13.53 -5.33
C LEU A 179 -7.63 -13.00 -4.00
N VAL A 180 -6.73 -12.45 -3.21
CA VAL A 180 -7.05 -11.62 -2.03
C VAL A 180 -6.39 -10.27 -2.19
N VAL A 181 -7.16 -9.19 -2.00
CA VAL A 181 -6.66 -7.82 -2.12
C VAL A 181 -6.59 -7.16 -0.75
N VAL A 182 -5.43 -6.64 -0.40
CA VAL A 182 -5.23 -5.82 0.81
C VAL A 182 -5.11 -4.36 0.38
N ARG A 183 -5.95 -3.48 0.93
CA ARG A 183 -5.94 -2.03 0.68
C ARG A 183 -5.46 -1.28 1.93
N PRO A 184 -4.14 -1.10 2.10
CA PRO A 184 -3.63 -0.33 3.23
C PRO A 184 -4.00 1.16 3.11
N GLY A 185 -4.15 1.79 4.27
CA GLY A 185 -4.14 3.24 4.38
C GLY A 185 -2.74 3.82 4.20
N VAL A 186 -2.44 4.89 4.93
CA VAL A 186 -1.11 5.51 4.94
C VAL A 186 -0.19 4.69 5.83
N ILE A 187 0.71 3.93 5.21
CA ILE A 187 1.68 3.11 5.95
C ILE A 187 2.77 4.02 6.52
N PHE A 188 2.96 3.99 7.83
CA PHE A 188 3.99 4.75 8.54
C PHE A 188 4.82 3.86 9.47
N GLY A 189 5.95 4.36 9.93
CA GLY A 189 6.88 3.66 10.82
C GLY A 189 8.29 4.20 10.66
N ASP A 190 9.25 3.47 11.23
CA ASP A 190 10.68 3.77 11.11
C ASP A 190 11.05 4.01 9.65
N GLU A 191 12.01 4.88 9.36
CA GLU A 191 12.47 5.27 8.02
C GLU A 191 11.53 6.19 7.23
N ARG A 192 10.20 6.14 7.43
CA ARG A 192 9.24 6.96 6.66
C ARG A 192 8.54 8.03 7.50
N GLY A 193 8.53 7.87 8.82
CA GLY A 193 7.78 8.76 9.68
C GLY A 193 6.27 8.68 9.44
N ALA A 194 5.53 9.59 10.09
CA ALA A 194 4.08 9.72 9.95
C ALA A 194 3.67 10.99 9.16
N MET A 195 4.60 11.64 8.43
CA MET A 195 4.23 12.75 7.56
C MET A 195 3.62 12.23 6.26
N SER A 196 2.49 12.80 5.86
CA SER A 196 1.74 12.36 4.69
C SER A 196 1.09 13.53 3.97
N HIS A 197 0.93 13.41 2.66
CA HIS A 197 0.15 14.36 1.83
C HIS A 197 -1.29 14.52 2.32
N ARG A 198 -1.84 13.55 3.05
CA ARG A 198 -3.16 13.67 3.67
C ARG A 198 -3.20 14.67 4.83
N ILE A 199 -2.05 15.02 5.42
CA ILE A 199 -1.94 16.08 6.43
C ILE A 199 -1.87 17.44 5.75
N GLY A 200 -1.16 17.54 4.62
CA GLY A 200 -1.00 18.80 3.90
C GLY A 200 0.06 18.73 2.80
N LEU A 201 0.30 19.88 2.19
CA LEU A 201 1.29 20.05 1.13
C LEU A 201 2.55 20.70 1.69
N GLN A 202 3.70 20.12 1.40
CA GLN A 202 4.99 20.65 1.78
C GLN A 202 5.57 21.50 0.66
N LEU A 203 5.88 22.75 0.96
CA LEU A 203 6.42 23.74 0.03
C LEU A 203 7.63 24.40 0.68
N GLY A 204 8.85 24.07 0.21
CA GLY A 204 10.08 24.75 0.62
C GLY A 204 10.26 24.89 2.16
N GLY A 205 10.01 23.87 2.95
CA GLY A 205 10.12 23.91 4.41
C GLY A 205 8.89 24.46 5.15
N LEU A 206 7.85 24.87 4.42
CA LEU A 206 6.54 25.26 4.93
C LEU A 206 5.52 24.13 4.67
N LEU A 207 4.76 23.75 5.69
CA LEU A 207 3.64 22.82 5.57
C LEU A 207 2.31 23.59 5.53
N LEU A 208 1.63 23.52 4.42
CA LEU A 208 0.24 23.94 4.31
C LEU A 208 -0.64 22.79 4.81
N ARG A 209 -1.12 22.90 6.05
CA ARG A 209 -2.00 21.86 6.63
C ARG A 209 -3.40 21.97 6.00
N MET A 210 -3.78 20.91 5.30
CA MET A 210 -5.07 20.79 4.62
C MET A 210 -6.05 19.93 5.44
N GLY A 211 -7.32 19.85 5.01
CA GLY A 211 -8.29 18.86 5.49
C GLY A 211 -8.89 19.07 6.89
N GLY A 212 -8.50 20.11 7.61
CA GLY A 212 -9.17 20.50 8.85
C GLY A 212 -9.09 19.46 9.97
N ARG A 213 -10.24 18.85 10.34
CA ARG A 213 -10.40 17.86 11.42
C ARG A 213 -10.48 16.42 10.94
N GLN A 214 -10.26 16.16 9.65
CA GLN A 214 -10.31 14.80 9.11
C GLN A 214 -9.30 13.88 9.82
N ARG A 215 -9.69 12.64 9.99
CA ARG A 215 -8.79 11.57 10.42
C ARG A 215 -7.90 11.16 9.25
N VAL A 216 -6.65 10.84 9.54
CA VAL A 216 -5.72 10.29 8.54
C VAL A 216 -5.77 8.77 8.68
N PRO A 217 -6.09 8.02 7.61
CA PRO A 217 -6.20 6.57 7.67
C PRO A 217 -4.81 5.93 7.74
N PHE A 218 -4.16 6.01 8.89
CA PHE A 218 -2.87 5.40 9.12
C PHE A 218 -2.98 3.90 9.37
N THR A 219 -1.93 3.20 9.00
CA THR A 219 -1.60 1.86 9.48
C THR A 219 -0.12 1.79 9.81
N TYR A 220 0.21 1.31 11.00
CA TYR A 220 1.60 1.06 11.36
C TYR A 220 2.15 -0.08 10.53
N VAL A 221 3.39 0.04 10.07
CA VAL A 221 3.96 -0.89 9.10
C VAL A 221 3.98 -2.35 9.59
N GLU A 222 4.16 -2.59 10.89
CA GLU A 222 4.11 -3.95 11.45
C GLU A 222 2.68 -4.51 11.50
N ASN A 223 1.69 -3.68 11.86
CA ASN A 223 0.28 -4.05 11.80
C ASN A 223 -0.13 -4.37 10.35
N CYS A 224 0.33 -3.54 9.40
CA CYS A 224 0.07 -3.76 7.98
C CYS A 224 0.70 -5.06 7.46
N ALA A 225 1.94 -5.35 7.85
CA ALA A 225 2.65 -6.58 7.47
C ALA A 225 1.92 -7.83 7.98
N GLU A 226 1.38 -7.76 9.20
CA GLU A 226 0.58 -8.85 9.76
C GLU A 226 -0.70 -9.09 8.97
N ALA A 227 -1.43 -8.03 8.58
CA ALA A 227 -2.62 -8.17 7.74
C ALA A 227 -2.28 -8.82 6.38
N VAL A 228 -1.17 -8.40 5.75
CA VAL A 228 -0.70 -8.99 4.49
C VAL A 228 -0.33 -10.46 4.67
N LYS A 229 0.39 -10.81 5.73
CA LYS A 229 0.72 -12.20 6.07
C LYS A 229 -0.54 -13.05 6.22
N LEU A 230 -1.50 -12.60 7.04
CA LEU A 230 -2.75 -13.31 7.28
C LEU A 230 -3.58 -13.52 6.01
N ALA A 231 -3.54 -12.58 5.06
CA ALA A 231 -4.24 -12.69 3.78
C ALA A 231 -3.80 -13.91 2.94
N GLY A 232 -2.58 -14.39 3.13
CA GLY A 232 -2.10 -15.62 2.48
C GLY A 232 -2.43 -16.91 3.25
N PHE A 233 -2.61 -16.82 4.59
CA PHE A 233 -2.80 -17.98 5.45
C PHE A 233 -4.27 -18.32 5.72
N LYS A 234 -5.13 -17.31 5.80
CA LYS A 234 -6.54 -17.51 6.20
C LYS A 234 -7.32 -18.24 5.12
N SER A 235 -7.96 -19.35 5.49
CA SER A 235 -8.85 -20.09 4.58
C SER A 235 -10.20 -19.38 4.41
N GLY A 236 -10.87 -19.60 3.25
CA GLY A 236 -12.23 -19.13 3.00
C GLY A 236 -12.36 -17.63 2.70
N ILE A 237 -11.26 -16.95 2.34
CA ILE A 237 -11.25 -15.51 2.03
C ILE A 237 -10.90 -15.19 0.58
N ASP A 238 -10.86 -16.20 -0.29
CA ASP A 238 -10.60 -15.99 -1.70
C ASP A 238 -11.69 -15.10 -2.32
N GLY A 239 -11.28 -14.16 -3.16
CA GLY A 239 -12.17 -13.15 -3.72
C GLY A 239 -12.47 -11.98 -2.78
N GLN A 240 -11.88 -11.91 -1.59
CA GLN A 240 -12.13 -10.84 -0.62
C GLN A 240 -11.15 -9.67 -0.76
N ILE A 241 -11.63 -8.51 -0.29
CA ILE A 241 -10.87 -7.26 -0.18
C ILE A 241 -10.85 -6.88 1.30
N PHE A 242 -9.70 -6.38 1.77
CA PHE A 242 -9.54 -5.96 3.16
C PHE A 242 -8.93 -4.56 3.26
N ASN A 243 -9.66 -3.64 3.87
CA ASN A 243 -9.10 -2.35 4.28
C ASN A 243 -8.24 -2.53 5.52
N VAL A 244 -7.00 -2.05 5.46
CA VAL A 244 -6.06 -2.13 6.57
C VAL A 244 -5.72 -0.73 7.05
N VAL A 245 -6.41 -0.32 8.10
CA VAL A 245 -6.19 0.93 8.84
C VAL A 245 -6.23 0.64 10.34
N ASP A 246 -5.41 1.32 11.13
CA ASP A 246 -5.41 1.12 12.58
C ASP A 246 -6.67 1.70 13.23
N ASP A 247 -6.96 1.35 14.48
CA ASP A 247 -8.20 1.74 15.17
C ASP A 247 -8.18 3.21 15.63
N ASP A 248 -7.04 3.68 16.10
CA ASP A 248 -6.85 4.99 16.73
C ASP A 248 -6.33 6.06 15.74
N LEU A 249 -7.11 6.31 14.69
CA LEU A 249 -6.73 7.23 13.62
C LEU A 249 -6.61 8.69 14.10
N PRO A 250 -5.42 9.31 14.05
CA PRO A 250 -5.23 10.69 14.44
C PRO A 250 -5.69 11.67 13.36
N THR A 251 -5.99 12.89 13.77
CA THR A 251 -6.10 14.03 12.84
C THR A 251 -4.71 14.56 12.47
N GLY A 252 -4.59 15.20 11.31
CA GLY A 252 -3.33 15.85 10.93
C GLY A 252 -2.82 16.86 11.99
N ARG A 253 -3.73 17.52 12.74
CA ARG A 253 -3.34 18.42 13.87
C ARG A 253 -2.70 17.64 15.01
N GLN A 254 -3.21 16.46 15.34
CA GLN A 254 -2.64 15.63 16.42
C GLN A 254 -1.25 15.12 16.02
N VAL A 255 -1.08 14.67 14.78
CA VAL A 255 0.23 14.25 14.26
C VAL A 255 1.26 15.38 14.36
N LEU A 256 0.91 16.57 13.87
CA LEU A 256 1.81 17.74 13.91
C LEU A 256 2.14 18.17 15.35
N ARG A 257 1.20 18.03 16.30
CA ARG A 257 1.45 18.30 17.71
C ARG A 257 2.46 17.29 18.29
N LYS A 258 2.36 16.02 17.93
CA LYS A 258 3.32 14.99 18.37
C LYS A 258 4.73 15.26 17.82
N TYR A 259 4.87 15.60 16.54
CA TYR A 259 6.16 16.00 15.95
C TYR A 259 6.79 17.20 16.69
N ARG A 260 5.99 18.23 17.03
CA ARG A 260 6.48 19.38 17.80
C ARG A 260 6.92 18.99 19.21
N LYS A 261 6.17 18.11 19.89
CA LYS A 261 6.56 17.56 21.20
C LYS A 261 7.85 16.74 21.13
N ALA A 262 8.10 16.06 20.03
CA ALA A 262 9.35 15.33 19.74
C ALA A 262 10.49 16.26 19.28
N GLY A 263 10.38 17.59 19.42
CA GLY A 263 11.43 18.54 19.13
C GLY A 263 11.57 18.96 17.65
N ARG A 264 10.70 18.48 16.76
CA ARG A 264 10.76 18.86 15.33
C ARG A 264 10.20 20.27 15.11
N LYS A 265 11.01 21.18 14.58
CA LYS A 265 10.59 22.54 14.23
C LYS A 265 9.82 22.53 12.92
N LEU A 266 8.50 22.68 12.99
CA LEU A 266 7.61 22.67 11.82
C LEU A 266 6.99 24.05 11.61
N ARG A 267 7.23 24.67 10.46
CA ARG A 267 6.49 25.86 10.01
C ARG A 267 5.18 25.40 9.36
N VAL A 268 4.05 25.68 10.02
CA VAL A 268 2.73 25.16 9.57
C VAL A 268 1.76 26.32 9.45
N ILE A 269 1.15 26.45 8.27
CA ILE A 269 -0.01 27.33 8.04
C ILE A 269 -1.24 26.45 7.86
N GLY A 270 -2.28 26.68 8.66
CA GLY A 270 -3.56 25.99 8.49
C GLY A 270 -4.38 26.64 7.38
N VAL A 271 -4.73 25.87 6.35
CA VAL A 271 -5.63 26.30 5.28
C VAL A 271 -7.05 25.91 5.66
N PRO A 272 -7.98 26.90 5.82
CA PRO A 272 -9.39 26.61 6.05
C PRO A 272 -9.97 25.80 4.90
N GLN A 273 -10.93 24.92 5.19
CA GLN A 273 -11.46 24.01 4.19
C GLN A 273 -12.16 24.71 3.02
N PHE A 274 -12.81 25.85 3.26
CA PHE A 274 -13.39 26.66 2.17
C PHE A 274 -12.30 27.24 1.24
N ALA A 275 -11.16 27.64 1.81
CA ALA A 275 -10.04 28.17 1.03
C ALA A 275 -9.36 27.10 0.16
N THR A 276 -9.39 25.82 0.56
CA THR A 276 -8.83 24.75 -0.28
C THR A 276 -9.54 24.64 -1.62
N SER A 277 -10.86 24.78 -1.63
CA SER A 277 -11.65 24.75 -2.86
C SER A 277 -11.39 25.97 -3.76
N TRP A 278 -11.18 27.14 -3.18
CA TRP A 278 -10.80 28.34 -3.92
C TRP A 278 -9.39 28.22 -4.52
N LEU A 279 -8.43 27.74 -3.76
CA LEU A 279 -7.07 27.49 -4.25
C LEU A 279 -7.07 26.46 -5.41
N ALA A 280 -7.88 25.41 -5.31
CA ALA A 280 -8.01 24.43 -6.38
C ALA A 280 -8.59 25.05 -7.65
N ARG A 281 -9.68 25.84 -7.54
CA ARG A 281 -10.28 26.57 -8.69
C ARG A 281 -9.29 27.53 -9.32
N PHE A 282 -8.55 28.28 -8.51
CA PHE A 282 -7.53 29.19 -9.02
C PHE A 282 -6.42 28.44 -9.76
N ASN A 283 -5.94 27.32 -9.20
CA ASN A 283 -4.91 26.50 -9.84
C ASN A 283 -5.40 25.86 -11.16
N GLU A 284 -6.65 25.37 -11.18
CA GLU A 284 -7.28 24.87 -12.41
C GLU A 284 -7.40 25.97 -13.48
N TRP A 285 -7.90 27.16 -13.08
CA TRP A 285 -8.03 28.29 -13.99
C TRP A 285 -6.67 28.76 -14.52
N TYR A 286 -5.67 28.87 -13.66
CA TYR A 286 -4.32 29.30 -14.05
C TYR A 286 -3.66 28.30 -14.99
N SER A 287 -3.76 27.01 -14.71
CA SER A 287 -3.28 25.93 -15.58
C SER A 287 -3.93 25.97 -16.96
N ALA A 288 -5.26 26.17 -17.02
CA ALA A 288 -5.96 26.31 -18.30
C ALA A 288 -5.50 27.55 -19.10
N ARG A 289 -5.21 28.67 -18.40
CA ARG A 289 -4.76 29.91 -19.05
C ARG A 289 -3.31 29.84 -19.55
N THR A 290 -2.49 28.97 -18.97
CA THR A 290 -1.10 28.70 -19.39
C THR A 290 -1.00 27.52 -20.35
N GLU A 291 -2.10 27.12 -21.01
CA GLU A 291 -2.14 25.97 -21.93
C GLU A 291 -1.54 24.70 -21.33
N GLN A 292 -1.75 24.51 -20.01
CA GLN A 292 -1.22 23.41 -19.23
C GLN A 292 0.31 23.34 -19.11
N GLN A 293 1.05 24.38 -19.48
CA GLN A 293 2.50 24.46 -19.24
C GLN A 293 2.82 24.36 -17.75
N ILE A 294 1.90 24.82 -16.89
CA ILE A 294 1.94 24.59 -15.44
C ILE A 294 0.81 23.63 -15.09
N PRO A 295 1.14 22.38 -14.74
CA PRO A 295 0.12 21.37 -14.47
C PRO A 295 -0.74 21.73 -13.25
N ALA A 296 -2.03 21.45 -13.31
CA ALA A 296 -2.96 21.61 -12.20
C ALA A 296 -2.71 20.52 -11.13
N VAL A 297 -1.73 20.76 -10.27
CA VAL A 297 -1.38 19.83 -9.18
C VAL A 297 -2.49 19.75 -8.15
N LEU A 298 -3.11 20.90 -7.83
CA LEU A 298 -4.22 21.02 -6.89
C LEU A 298 -5.53 21.24 -7.67
N THR A 299 -6.26 20.16 -7.94
CA THR A 299 -7.58 20.21 -8.55
C THR A 299 -8.68 20.02 -7.50
N ARG A 300 -9.91 20.50 -7.79
CA ARG A 300 -11.07 20.23 -6.91
C ARG A 300 -11.29 18.75 -6.70
N TYR A 301 -11.09 17.94 -7.73
CA TYR A 301 -11.20 16.50 -7.68
C TYR A 301 -10.22 15.90 -6.66
N ARG A 302 -8.92 16.23 -6.79
CA ARG A 302 -7.87 15.75 -5.86
C ARG A 302 -8.08 16.25 -4.44
N VAL A 303 -8.51 17.51 -4.26
CA VAL A 303 -8.82 18.08 -2.94
C VAL A 303 -9.92 17.27 -2.25
N GLN A 304 -11.01 16.97 -2.96
CA GLN A 304 -12.11 16.18 -2.39
C GLN A 304 -11.69 14.74 -2.11
N ALA A 305 -10.98 14.11 -3.01
CA ALA A 305 -10.51 12.74 -2.82
C ALA A 305 -9.52 12.59 -1.66
N MET A 306 -8.68 13.61 -1.40
CA MET A 306 -7.60 13.52 -0.42
C MET A 306 -7.99 14.08 0.96
N TRP A 307 -8.76 15.17 1.02
CA TRP A 307 -9.00 15.92 2.27
C TRP A 307 -10.47 16.05 2.68
N LYS A 308 -11.39 15.36 1.99
CA LYS A 308 -12.76 15.24 2.49
C LYS A 308 -12.75 14.44 3.80
N PRO A 309 -13.43 14.90 4.85
CA PRO A 309 -13.55 14.11 6.07
C PRO A 309 -14.40 12.87 5.82
N LEU A 310 -13.80 11.71 6.08
CA LEU A 310 -14.42 10.39 6.02
C LEU A 310 -14.14 9.64 7.31
N GLN A 311 -14.94 8.63 7.60
CA GLN A 311 -14.67 7.58 8.54
C GLN A 311 -14.13 6.37 7.79
N TYR A 312 -13.34 5.52 8.43
CA TYR A 312 -12.72 4.37 7.79
C TYR A 312 -13.05 3.11 8.59
N SER A 313 -13.42 2.05 7.89
CA SER A 313 -13.69 0.74 8.48
C SER A 313 -12.54 -0.22 8.22
N ASN A 314 -12.22 -1.01 9.24
CA ASN A 314 -11.37 -2.20 9.17
C ASN A 314 -12.12 -3.45 9.67
N SER A 315 -13.45 -3.35 9.79
CA SER A 315 -14.28 -4.40 10.39
C SER A 315 -14.16 -5.72 9.65
N ARG A 316 -14.15 -5.71 8.30
CA ARG A 316 -13.99 -6.92 7.49
C ARG A 316 -12.66 -7.61 7.76
N ALA A 317 -11.57 -6.86 7.90
CA ALA A 317 -10.26 -7.42 8.26
C ALA A 317 -10.28 -8.07 9.65
N LYS A 318 -10.98 -7.47 10.62
CA LYS A 318 -11.15 -8.06 11.96
C LYS A 318 -11.98 -9.34 11.95
N GLU A 319 -13.12 -9.30 11.29
CA GLU A 319 -14.12 -10.38 11.33
C GLU A 319 -13.70 -11.59 10.50
N GLN A 320 -13.22 -11.36 9.28
CA GLN A 320 -12.95 -12.43 8.32
C GLN A 320 -11.47 -12.81 8.27
N LEU A 321 -10.56 -11.84 8.32
CA LEU A 321 -9.12 -12.11 8.33
C LEU A 321 -8.60 -12.46 9.72
N GLY A 322 -9.31 -12.05 10.79
CA GLY A 322 -8.86 -12.21 12.18
C GLY A 322 -7.74 -11.25 12.56
N TRP A 323 -7.57 -10.18 11.79
CA TRP A 323 -6.54 -9.19 12.02
C TRP A 323 -6.99 -8.12 13.02
N HIS A 324 -6.12 -7.81 13.96
CA HIS A 324 -6.30 -6.69 14.89
C HIS A 324 -4.98 -5.91 15.00
N PRO A 325 -5.01 -4.56 14.87
CA PRO A 325 -3.78 -3.79 15.05
C PRO A 325 -3.24 -3.95 16.47
N SER A 326 -2.09 -4.58 16.60
CA SER A 326 -1.47 -4.91 17.90
C SER A 326 -0.75 -3.72 18.53
N THR A 327 -0.35 -2.73 17.72
CA THR A 327 0.38 -1.54 18.15
C THR A 327 -0.47 -0.30 17.88
N SER A 328 -0.73 0.51 18.91
CA SER A 328 -1.48 1.75 18.80
C SER A 328 -0.72 2.82 18.01
N PHE A 329 -1.41 3.85 17.50
CA PHE A 329 -0.76 4.96 16.81
C PHE A 329 0.26 5.67 17.70
N ASP A 330 -0.05 5.87 18.98
CA ASP A 330 0.82 6.58 19.90
C ASP A 330 2.12 5.82 20.16
N GLU A 331 2.02 4.53 20.43
CA GLU A 331 3.17 3.63 20.59
C GLU A 331 4.01 3.52 19.31
N ALA A 332 3.34 3.34 18.16
CA ALA A 332 4.00 3.26 16.85
C ALA A 332 4.73 4.57 16.51
N PHE A 333 4.12 5.73 16.86
CA PHE A 333 4.75 7.02 16.65
C PHE A 333 6.00 7.19 17.51
N GLU A 334 5.97 6.78 18.78
CA GLU A 334 7.14 6.83 19.69
C GLU A 334 8.27 5.94 19.15
N LYS A 335 7.98 4.70 18.73
CA LYS A 335 8.97 3.81 18.09
C LYS A 335 9.58 4.47 16.84
N THR A 336 8.74 5.07 16.00
CA THR A 336 9.15 5.76 14.78
C THR A 336 10.08 6.94 15.07
N MET A 337 9.79 7.72 16.09
CA MET A 337 10.64 8.87 16.47
C MET A 337 11.96 8.42 17.11
N ALA A 338 11.96 7.33 17.86
CA ALA A 338 13.16 6.77 18.48
C ALA A 338 14.17 6.24 17.43
N SER A 339 13.70 5.78 16.26
CA SER A 339 14.54 5.34 15.14
C SER A 339 15.13 6.48 14.30
N GLY A 340 14.84 7.74 14.61
CA GLY A 340 15.41 8.92 13.94
C GLY A 340 14.62 9.43 12.72
N ALA A 341 13.45 8.91 12.46
CA ALA A 341 12.59 9.28 11.31
C ALA A 341 11.96 10.69 11.42
#